data_c264888a044624f1cea72d74d224e356
#
_entry.id   c264888a044624f1cea72d74d224e356
#
_cell.length_a   1.000
_cell.length_b   1.000
_cell.length_c   1.000
_cell.angle_alpha   90.00
_cell.angle_beta   90.00
_cell.angle_gamma   90.00
#
_symmetry.space_group_name_H-M   'P 1'
#
loop_
_entity.id
_entity.type
_entity.pdbx_description
1 polymer ?
#
loop_
_entity_poly.entity_id
_entity_poly.type
_entity_poly.pdbx_seq_one_letter_code
_entity_poly.pdbx_strand_id
1 'polypeptide(L)'
;MLFRSRLDIFCPGFPADCLETLEEIAMEVRDDFLTAGGGEYHYISCLNTNSVWISGLAEIAADHLAGWPQLPESPEALALSIQRATELAAKK
;
A
#
# COMPACT_ATOMS: atom_id res chain seq x y z
N MET A 1 -30.72 -18.60 -20.29
CA MET A 1 -29.34 -18.68 -20.63
C MET A 1 -28.46 -19.05 -19.45
N LEU A 2 -27.55 -19.96 -19.67
CA LEU A 2 -26.85 -20.63 -18.59
C LEU A 2 -25.36 -20.26 -18.48
N PHE A 3 -24.98 -19.07 -18.95
CA PHE A 3 -23.63 -18.62 -18.74
C PHE A 3 -23.43 -18.16 -17.31
N ARG A 4 -22.47 -18.77 -16.66
CA ARG A 4 -21.93 -18.22 -15.44
C ARG A 4 -20.69 -17.43 -15.80
N SER A 5 -20.80 -16.13 -15.74
CA SER A 5 -19.63 -15.28 -15.82
C SER A 5 -18.96 -15.19 -14.45
N ARG A 6 -17.65 -15.22 -14.45
CA ARG A 6 -16.85 -15.00 -13.27
C ARG A 6 -15.83 -13.92 -13.56
N LEU A 7 -15.71 -12.97 -12.67
CA LEU A 7 -14.76 -11.87 -12.77
C LEU A 7 -13.90 -11.84 -11.53
N ASP A 8 -12.61 -11.97 -11.72
CA ASP A 8 -11.61 -11.79 -10.66
C ASP A 8 -10.86 -10.51 -10.95
N ILE A 9 -10.82 -9.59 -9.97
CA ILE A 9 -10.17 -8.30 -10.14
C ILE A 9 -9.10 -8.11 -9.08
N PHE A 10 -7.95 -7.59 -9.49
CA PHE A 10 -6.90 -7.15 -8.57
C PHE A 10 -6.38 -5.79 -9.03
N CYS A 11 -5.79 -5.05 -8.09
CA CYS A 11 -5.29 -3.71 -8.32
C CYS A 11 -3.76 -3.69 -8.17
N PRO A 12 -3.00 -4.00 -9.24
CA PRO A 12 -1.54 -4.15 -9.13
C PRO A 12 -0.81 -2.83 -8.82
N GLY A 13 -1.45 -1.69 -9.05
CA GLY A 13 -0.89 -0.39 -8.71
C GLY A 13 -1.00 -0.01 -7.23
N PHE A 14 -1.66 -0.85 -6.42
CA PHE A 14 -1.89 -0.57 -5.00
C PHE A 14 -1.28 -1.68 -4.15
N PRO A 15 -0.17 -1.41 -3.45
CA PRO A 15 0.42 -2.41 -2.55
C PRO A 15 -0.42 -2.64 -1.29
N ALA A 16 -1.24 -1.67 -0.91
CA ALA A 16 -2.15 -1.76 0.23
C ALA A 16 -3.57 -1.38 -0.19
N ASP A 17 -4.57 -2.01 0.41
CA ASP A 17 -5.95 -1.63 0.21
C ASP A 17 -6.21 -0.24 0.77
N CYS A 18 -7.06 0.51 0.08
CA CYS A 18 -7.42 1.87 0.43
C CYS A 18 -8.89 2.11 0.09
N LEU A 19 -9.36 3.33 0.21
CA LEU A 19 -10.74 3.67 -0.09
C LEU A 19 -11.10 3.31 -1.53
N GLU A 20 -10.23 3.61 -2.49
CA GLU A 20 -10.47 3.35 -3.90
C GLU A 20 -10.58 1.85 -4.20
N THR A 21 -9.72 1.02 -3.60
CA THR A 21 -9.78 -0.42 -3.84
C THR A 21 -10.95 -1.08 -3.13
N LEU A 22 -11.28 -0.66 -1.91
CA LEU A 22 -12.31 -1.29 -1.10
C LEU A 22 -13.70 -0.81 -1.45
N GLU A 23 -13.88 0.49 -1.71
CA GLU A 23 -15.19 1.04 -2.03
C GLU A 23 -15.48 0.98 -3.53
N GLU A 24 -14.60 1.52 -4.36
CA GLU A 24 -14.87 1.62 -5.79
C GLU A 24 -14.77 0.27 -6.49
N ILE A 25 -13.74 -0.51 -6.21
CA ILE A 25 -13.51 -1.77 -6.93
C ILE A 25 -14.18 -2.95 -6.24
N ALA A 26 -13.99 -3.09 -4.93
CA ALA A 26 -14.55 -4.26 -4.22
C ALA A 26 -16.05 -4.15 -3.99
N MET A 27 -16.63 -2.95 -3.96
CA MET A 27 -18.05 -2.74 -3.70
C MET A 27 -18.81 -2.23 -4.92
N GLU A 28 -18.47 -1.06 -5.44
CA GLU A 28 -19.24 -0.42 -6.52
C GLU A 28 -19.15 -1.22 -7.83
N VAL A 29 -17.96 -1.59 -8.28
CA VAL A 29 -17.80 -2.37 -9.51
C VAL A 29 -18.42 -3.75 -9.34
N ARG A 30 -18.33 -4.35 -8.15
CA ARG A 30 -19.00 -5.60 -7.84
C ARG A 30 -20.51 -5.49 -8.02
N ASP A 31 -21.11 -4.45 -7.45
CA ASP A 31 -22.55 -4.25 -7.53
C ASP A 31 -22.98 -3.98 -8.98
N ASP A 32 -22.23 -3.18 -9.72
CA ASP A 32 -22.49 -2.93 -11.14
C ASP A 32 -22.42 -4.22 -11.97
N PHE A 33 -21.40 -5.04 -11.74
CA PHE A 33 -21.23 -6.30 -12.45
C PHE A 33 -22.39 -7.28 -12.18
N LEU A 34 -22.74 -7.45 -10.90
CA LEU A 34 -23.83 -8.35 -10.52
C LEU A 34 -25.18 -7.83 -11.00
N THR A 35 -25.42 -6.53 -10.91
CA THR A 35 -26.65 -5.91 -11.38
C THR A 35 -26.81 -6.04 -12.90
N ALA A 36 -25.73 -5.98 -13.65
CA ALA A 36 -25.73 -6.15 -15.10
C ALA A 36 -25.89 -7.61 -15.55
N GLY A 37 -26.01 -8.56 -14.63
CA GLY A 37 -26.21 -9.96 -14.94
C GLY A 37 -24.99 -10.85 -14.74
N GLY A 38 -23.93 -10.33 -14.14
CA GLY A 38 -22.74 -11.10 -13.82
C GLY A 38 -23.01 -12.20 -12.80
N GLY A 39 -22.32 -13.34 -12.90
CA GLY A 39 -22.53 -14.48 -12.03
C GLY A 39 -21.74 -14.41 -10.73
N GLU A 40 -20.44 -14.28 -10.83
CA GLU A 40 -19.54 -14.24 -9.67
C GLU A 40 -18.54 -13.13 -9.80
N TYR A 41 -18.24 -12.46 -8.69
CA TYR A 41 -17.27 -11.40 -8.62
C TYR A 41 -16.34 -11.64 -7.44
N HIS A 42 -15.05 -11.67 -7.69
CA HIS A 42 -14.04 -11.87 -6.68
C HIS A 42 -13.03 -10.72 -6.70
N TYR A 43 -12.93 -10.02 -5.61
CA TYR A 43 -11.90 -9.02 -5.42
C TYR A 43 -10.69 -9.68 -4.74
N ILE A 44 -9.54 -9.59 -5.39
CA ILE A 44 -8.28 -10.08 -4.83
C ILE A 44 -7.66 -8.93 -4.05
N SER A 45 -7.54 -9.09 -2.73
CA SER A 45 -6.99 -8.06 -1.87
C SER A 45 -5.57 -7.68 -2.29
N CYS A 46 -5.20 -6.43 -2.04
CA CYS A 46 -3.83 -5.99 -2.17
C CYS A 46 -2.92 -6.77 -1.21
N LEU A 47 -1.62 -6.63 -1.40
CA LEU A 47 -0.65 -7.41 -0.61
C LEU A 47 -0.69 -7.07 0.87
N ASN A 48 -1.01 -5.82 1.21
CA ASN A 48 -1.15 -5.35 2.59
C ASN A 48 0.05 -5.74 3.45
N THR A 49 -0.18 -6.54 4.50
CA THR A 49 0.87 -7.00 5.41
C THR A 49 1.28 -8.46 5.16
N ASN A 50 1.06 -8.96 3.95
CA ASN A 50 1.51 -10.30 3.59
C ASN A 50 2.99 -10.49 3.92
N SER A 51 3.34 -11.56 4.61
CA SER A 51 4.69 -11.75 5.14
C SER A 51 5.76 -11.86 4.04
N VAL A 52 5.46 -12.51 2.94
CA VAL A 52 6.38 -12.63 1.80
C VAL A 52 6.62 -11.27 1.16
N TRP A 53 5.55 -10.49 0.98
CA TRP A 53 5.62 -9.14 0.47
C TRP A 53 6.45 -8.22 1.37
N ILE A 54 6.19 -8.24 2.66
CA ILE A 54 6.93 -7.41 3.64
C ILE A 54 8.41 -7.79 3.65
N SER A 55 8.74 -9.08 3.61
CA SER A 55 10.13 -9.53 3.54
C SER A 55 10.82 -9.04 2.26
N GLY A 56 10.16 -9.12 1.12
CA GLY A 56 10.71 -8.63 -0.15
C GLY A 56 10.93 -7.12 -0.13
N LEU A 57 9.97 -6.38 0.39
CA LEU A 57 10.07 -4.93 0.51
C LEU A 57 11.21 -4.52 1.45
N ALA A 58 11.35 -5.21 2.58
CA ALA A 58 12.42 -4.97 3.52
C ALA A 58 13.80 -5.25 2.89
N GLU A 59 13.91 -6.28 2.08
CA GLU A 59 15.13 -6.63 1.36
C GLU A 59 15.52 -5.55 0.36
N ILE A 60 14.58 -5.05 -0.42
CA ILE A 60 14.81 -3.94 -1.35
C ILE A 60 15.26 -2.69 -0.60
N ALA A 61 14.58 -2.36 0.49
CA ALA A 61 14.95 -1.20 1.31
C ALA A 61 16.35 -1.35 1.90
N ALA A 62 16.68 -2.52 2.41
CA ALA A 62 18.01 -2.80 2.96
C ALA A 62 19.11 -2.63 1.92
N ASP A 63 18.88 -3.11 0.70
CA ASP A 63 19.84 -2.96 -0.40
C ASP A 63 20.11 -1.48 -0.72
N HIS A 64 19.07 -0.67 -0.73
CA HIS A 64 19.20 0.76 -0.98
C HIS A 64 19.81 1.54 0.18
N LEU A 65 19.70 1.00 1.40
CA LEU A 65 20.30 1.60 2.59
C LEU A 65 21.71 1.11 2.87
N ALA A 66 22.24 0.21 2.05
CA ALA A 66 23.58 -0.32 2.21
C ALA A 66 24.61 0.82 2.17
N GLY A 67 25.45 0.90 3.19
CA GLY A 67 26.42 1.96 3.31
C GLY A 67 25.93 3.22 4.03
N TRP A 68 24.64 3.32 4.34
CA TRP A 68 24.14 4.42 5.14
C TRP A 68 24.53 4.24 6.61
N PRO A 69 24.82 5.33 7.34
CA PRO A 69 25.11 5.22 8.77
C PRO A 69 23.93 4.61 9.52
N GLN A 70 24.22 3.53 10.26
CA GLN A 70 23.18 2.83 11.03
C GLN A 70 23.41 2.93 12.53
N LEU A 71 24.39 3.71 12.94
CA LEU A 71 24.64 3.96 14.35
C LEU A 71 23.66 5.00 14.87
N PRO A 72 23.24 4.89 16.14
CA PRO A 72 22.43 5.92 16.75
C PRO A 72 23.10 7.28 16.65
N GLU A 73 22.35 8.30 16.36
CA GLU A 73 22.87 9.67 16.36
C GLU A 73 23.34 10.06 17.77
N SER A 74 24.38 10.88 17.86
CA SER A 74 24.76 11.46 19.13
C SER A 74 23.63 12.36 19.66
N PRO A 75 23.52 12.57 20.99
CA PRO A 75 22.51 13.47 21.54
C PRO A 75 22.57 14.88 20.92
N GLU A 76 23.77 15.38 20.62
CA GLU A 76 23.95 16.68 19.99
C GLU A 76 23.44 16.69 18.55
N ALA A 77 23.74 15.66 17.77
CA ALA A 77 23.28 15.55 16.39
C ALA A 77 21.75 15.40 16.32
N LEU A 78 21.17 14.63 17.24
CA LEU A 78 19.73 14.48 17.32
C LEU A 78 19.06 15.81 17.67
N ALA A 79 19.58 16.54 18.66
CA ALA A 79 19.05 17.84 19.05
C ALA A 79 19.08 18.83 17.89
N LEU A 80 20.16 18.85 17.12
CA LEU A 80 20.28 19.69 15.94
C LEU A 80 19.27 19.32 14.85
N SER A 81 19.05 18.02 14.61
CA SER A 81 18.06 17.54 13.65
C SER A 81 16.66 17.98 14.04
N ILE A 82 16.31 17.87 15.31
CA ILE A 82 15.00 18.30 15.84
C ILE A 82 14.84 19.80 15.66
N GLN A 83 15.86 20.58 15.98
CA GLN A 83 15.84 22.04 15.81
C GLN A 83 15.58 22.41 14.34
N ARG A 84 16.31 21.81 13.41
CA ARG A 84 16.14 22.08 11.98
C ARG A 84 14.75 21.74 11.49
N ALA A 85 14.21 20.60 11.92
CA ALA A 85 12.85 20.18 11.56
C ALA A 85 11.82 21.18 12.09
N THR A 86 11.99 21.67 13.31
CA THR A 86 11.10 22.66 13.93
C THR A 86 11.16 24.00 13.17
N GLU A 87 12.35 24.45 12.79
CA GLU A 87 12.53 25.67 12.01
C GLU A 87 11.87 25.56 10.64
N LEU A 88 12.00 24.42 9.97
CA LEU A 88 11.36 24.19 8.68
C LEU A 88 9.83 24.20 8.79
N ALA A 89 9.28 23.60 9.83
CA ALA A 89 7.85 23.59 10.08
C ALA A 89 7.31 25.00 10.33
N ALA A 90 8.07 25.85 11.03
CA ALA A 90 7.68 27.22 11.33
C ALA A 90 7.65 28.14 10.10
N LYS A 91 8.31 27.75 9.00
CA LYS A 91 8.36 28.53 7.76
C LYS A 91 7.20 28.25 6.79
N LYS A 92 6.34 27.32 7.12
CA LYS A 92 5.21 26.96 6.27
C LYS A 92 4.00 27.81 6.53
#